data_28638659664ec83be0fe9fe0d619f323
#
_entry.id   28638659664ec83be0fe9fe0d619f323
#
_cell.length_a   1.000
_cell.length_b   1.000
_cell.length_c   1.000
_cell.angle_alpha   90.00
_cell.angle_beta   90.00
_cell.angle_gamma   90.00
#
_symmetry.space_group_name_H-M   'P 1'
#
loop_
_entity.id
_entity.type
_entity.pdbx_description
1 polymer ?
#
loop_
_entity_poly.entity_id
_entity_poly.type
_entity_poly.pdbx_seq_one_letter_code
_entity_poly.pdbx_strand_id
1 'polypeptide(L)'
;MVIDMNREELTKLPGRPEEQAWLRERLEVLTAREGIALDAAIQRHPAQDSTEVVSLLASLDEYEVLGGIQSYEDLGLYYLEETNARLLALRDYIDMDQLGRRYEKQHPGLFVGGCYVVYPEREQPEVYDGVTLPEPDYSWSLRLKLASSAVPEGVWLALPDYNDVTDARPGEIRLALDALGVQTIRK
;
A
#
# COMPACT_ATOMS: atom_id res chain seq x y z
N MET A 1 15.72 -10.82 3.11
CA MET A 1 15.39 -11.56 1.87
C MET A 1 13.98 -11.12 1.52
N VAL A 2 13.84 -10.13 0.62
CA VAL A 2 12.54 -9.64 0.18
C VAL A 2 11.93 -10.77 -0.66
N ILE A 3 10.83 -11.35 -0.21
CA ILE A 3 10.05 -12.30 -1.01
C ILE A 3 9.24 -11.42 -1.96
N ASP A 4 9.79 -11.20 -3.15
CA ASP A 4 9.05 -10.61 -4.27
C ASP A 4 8.14 -11.73 -4.82
N MET A 5 7.01 -11.94 -4.13
CA MET A 5 6.04 -12.93 -4.55
C MET A 5 5.23 -12.33 -5.68
N ASN A 6 5.51 -12.79 -6.90
CA ASN A 6 4.78 -12.38 -8.09
C ASN A 6 3.27 -12.64 -7.89
N ARG A 7 2.44 -11.64 -8.17
CA ARG A 7 0.96 -11.73 -8.04
C ARG A 7 0.37 -12.95 -8.76
N GLU A 8 1.01 -13.41 -9.86
CA GLU A 8 0.62 -14.65 -10.52
C GLU A 8 0.79 -15.90 -9.64
N GLU A 9 1.72 -15.90 -8.69
CA GLU A 9 1.94 -17.04 -7.79
C GLU A 9 0.80 -17.14 -6.78
N LEU A 10 0.20 -16.04 -6.37
CA LEU A 10 -0.96 -16.02 -5.48
C LEU A 10 -2.16 -16.74 -6.09
N THR A 11 -2.35 -16.63 -7.41
CA THR A 11 -3.45 -17.32 -8.10
C THR A 11 -3.22 -18.82 -8.29
N LYS A 12 -2.00 -19.30 -8.02
CA LYS A 12 -1.62 -20.73 -8.13
C LYS A 12 -1.66 -21.46 -6.78
N LEU A 13 -1.89 -20.71 -5.69
CA LEU A 13 -2.01 -21.32 -4.36
C LEU A 13 -3.22 -22.26 -4.31
N PRO A 14 -3.15 -23.34 -3.50
CA PRO A 14 -4.25 -24.27 -3.38
C PRO A 14 -5.51 -23.59 -2.82
N GLY A 15 -6.68 -23.97 -3.31
CA GLY A 15 -7.95 -23.42 -2.86
C GLY A 15 -9.11 -23.79 -3.76
N ARG A 16 -10.28 -23.23 -3.46
CA ARG A 16 -11.51 -23.53 -4.22
C ARG A 16 -11.51 -22.80 -5.57
N PRO A 17 -12.11 -23.38 -6.61
CA PRO A 17 -12.18 -22.75 -7.94
C PRO A 17 -12.80 -21.35 -7.92
N GLU A 18 -13.81 -21.12 -7.07
CA GLU A 18 -14.49 -19.82 -6.93
C GLU A 18 -13.55 -18.78 -6.33
N GLU A 19 -12.76 -19.13 -5.30
CA GLU A 19 -11.75 -18.25 -4.70
C GLU A 19 -10.68 -17.90 -5.73
N GLN A 20 -10.19 -18.87 -6.47
CA GLN A 20 -9.17 -18.63 -7.51
C GLN A 20 -9.70 -17.75 -8.66
N ALA A 21 -10.97 -17.88 -9.04
CA ALA A 21 -11.58 -17.01 -10.03
C ALA A 21 -11.69 -15.58 -9.50
N TRP A 22 -12.20 -15.42 -8.28
CA TRP A 22 -12.29 -14.12 -7.60
C TRP A 22 -10.92 -13.45 -7.43
N LEU A 23 -9.88 -14.21 -7.03
CA LEU A 23 -8.53 -13.71 -6.88
C LEU A 23 -7.96 -13.15 -8.19
N ARG A 24 -8.16 -13.86 -9.33
CA ARG A 24 -7.69 -13.36 -10.63
C ARG A 24 -8.34 -12.02 -10.97
N GLU A 25 -9.65 -11.93 -10.84
CA GLU A 25 -10.38 -10.69 -11.11
C GLU A 25 -9.95 -9.56 -10.17
N ARG A 26 -9.80 -9.85 -8.86
CA ARG A 26 -9.43 -8.83 -7.86
C ARG A 26 -8.00 -8.33 -8.04
N LEU A 27 -7.04 -9.22 -8.31
CA LEU A 27 -5.64 -8.86 -8.50
C LEU A 27 -5.40 -8.04 -9.78
N GLU A 28 -6.21 -8.24 -10.83
CA GLU A 28 -6.12 -7.45 -12.07
C GLU A 28 -6.58 -5.99 -11.89
N VAL A 29 -7.40 -5.71 -10.88
CA VAL A 29 -8.01 -4.40 -10.69
C VAL A 29 -7.48 -3.64 -9.47
N LEU A 30 -6.44 -4.13 -8.81
CA LEU A 30 -5.82 -3.43 -7.69
C LEU A 30 -5.30 -2.05 -8.11
N THR A 31 -5.56 -1.05 -7.28
CA THR A 31 -4.90 0.26 -7.39
C THR A 31 -3.42 0.14 -7.01
N ALA A 32 -2.63 1.18 -7.30
CA ALA A 32 -1.22 1.23 -6.88
C ALA A 32 -1.08 1.10 -5.35
N ARG A 33 -1.95 1.79 -4.61
CA ARG A 33 -2.00 1.75 -3.14
C ARG A 33 -2.31 0.34 -2.62
N GLU A 34 -3.37 -0.27 -3.13
CA GLU A 34 -3.76 -1.64 -2.74
C GLU A 34 -2.67 -2.65 -3.06
N GLY A 35 -1.98 -2.48 -4.19
CA GLY A 35 -0.86 -3.32 -4.57
C GLY A 35 0.30 -3.25 -3.57
N ILE A 36 0.67 -2.03 -3.15
CA ILE A 36 1.72 -1.81 -2.14
C ILE A 36 1.28 -2.36 -0.77
N ALA A 37 0.02 -2.14 -0.38
CA ALA A 37 -0.53 -2.69 0.85
C ALA A 37 -0.52 -4.23 0.85
N LEU A 38 -0.88 -4.86 -0.28
CA LEU A 38 -0.83 -6.31 -0.45
C LEU A 38 0.58 -6.85 -0.31
N ASP A 39 1.58 -6.20 -0.93
CA ASP A 39 2.98 -6.60 -0.83
C ASP A 39 3.47 -6.55 0.63
N ALA A 40 3.07 -5.54 1.39
CA ALA A 40 3.37 -5.45 2.82
C ALA A 40 2.61 -6.52 3.63
N ALA A 41 1.34 -6.76 3.32
CA ALA A 41 0.50 -7.77 3.99
C ALA A 41 1.08 -9.18 3.83
N ILE A 42 1.49 -9.54 2.62
CA ILE A 42 2.10 -10.85 2.31
C ILE A 42 3.46 -11.00 3.01
N GLN A 43 4.26 -9.94 3.09
CA GLN A 43 5.54 -10.00 3.80
C GLN A 43 5.34 -10.17 5.31
N ARG A 44 4.28 -9.62 5.87
CA ARG A 44 3.91 -9.78 7.28
C ARG A 44 3.29 -11.16 7.55
N HIS A 45 2.40 -11.60 6.65
CA HIS A 45 1.63 -12.84 6.73
C HIS A 45 1.71 -13.61 5.42
N PRO A 46 2.75 -14.44 5.22
CA PRO A 46 2.89 -15.23 4.01
C PRO A 46 1.71 -16.21 3.87
N ALA A 47 0.91 -16.01 2.84
CA ALA A 47 -0.25 -16.85 2.56
C ALA A 47 0.16 -18.19 1.97
N GLN A 48 -0.52 -19.28 2.39
CA GLN A 48 -0.26 -20.65 1.94
C GLN A 48 -1.39 -21.20 1.06
N ASP A 49 -2.57 -20.59 1.12
CA ASP A 49 -3.73 -20.98 0.33
C ASP A 49 -4.55 -19.76 -0.13
N SER A 50 -5.55 -20.00 -0.99
CA SER A 50 -6.38 -18.94 -1.54
C SER A 50 -7.26 -18.27 -0.47
N THR A 51 -7.67 -18.98 0.57
CA THR A 51 -8.50 -18.45 1.67
C THR A 51 -7.74 -17.36 2.44
N GLU A 52 -6.45 -17.60 2.71
CA GLU A 52 -5.57 -16.63 3.36
C GLU A 52 -5.35 -15.39 2.47
N VAL A 53 -5.16 -15.58 1.15
CA VAL A 53 -5.02 -14.45 0.21
C VAL A 53 -6.30 -13.63 0.16
N VAL A 54 -7.48 -14.26 0.14
CA VAL A 54 -8.77 -13.55 0.19
C VAL A 54 -8.88 -12.73 1.48
N SER A 55 -8.47 -13.29 2.62
CA SER A 55 -8.45 -12.59 3.91
C SER A 55 -7.53 -11.36 3.89
N LEU A 56 -6.33 -11.48 3.31
CA LEU A 56 -5.41 -10.36 3.17
C LEU A 56 -6.01 -9.25 2.28
N LEU A 57 -6.58 -9.63 1.12
CA LEU A 57 -7.20 -8.68 0.20
C LEU A 57 -8.43 -7.97 0.79
N ALA A 58 -9.16 -8.63 1.69
CA ALA A 58 -10.31 -8.04 2.37
C ALA A 58 -9.92 -7.01 3.44
N SER A 59 -8.67 -7.02 3.91
CA SER A 59 -8.18 -6.12 4.98
C SER A 59 -7.14 -5.10 4.49
N LEU A 60 -7.01 -4.87 3.18
CA LEU A 60 -6.02 -3.93 2.64
C LEU A 60 -6.27 -2.47 3.04
N ASP A 61 -7.51 -2.09 3.29
CA ASP A 61 -7.92 -0.76 3.75
C ASP A 61 -7.43 -0.44 5.18
N GLU A 62 -7.11 -1.46 5.97
CA GLU A 62 -6.53 -1.31 7.30
C GLU A 62 -5.04 -0.91 7.27
N TYR A 63 -4.36 -1.07 6.12
CA TYR A 63 -2.96 -0.72 5.93
C TYR A 63 -2.83 0.75 5.51
N GLU A 64 -2.09 1.54 6.28
CA GLU A 64 -1.81 2.93 5.91
C GLU A 64 -0.54 2.99 5.04
N VAL A 65 -0.67 3.47 3.79
CA VAL A 65 0.43 3.60 2.84
C VAL A 65 0.94 5.03 2.84
N LEU A 66 2.15 5.24 3.34
CA LEU A 66 2.84 6.53 3.35
C LEU A 66 3.79 6.60 2.15
N GLY A 67 3.35 7.25 1.08
CA GLY A 67 4.08 7.33 -0.18
C GLY A 67 5.29 8.26 -0.13
N GLY A 68 6.33 7.92 -0.91
CA GLY A 68 7.56 8.72 -1.01
C GLY A 68 8.47 8.62 0.21
N ILE A 69 8.26 7.63 1.08
CA ILE A 69 9.06 7.37 2.29
C ILE A 69 9.84 6.09 2.10
N GLN A 70 11.13 6.20 1.83
CA GLN A 70 12.00 5.09 1.46
C GLN A 70 13.07 4.76 2.50
N SER A 71 13.24 5.64 3.50
CA SER A 71 14.26 5.54 4.53
C SER A 71 13.74 6.00 5.88
N TYR A 72 14.47 5.68 6.94
CA TYR A 72 14.18 6.23 8.27
C TYR A 72 14.36 7.75 8.33
N GLU A 73 15.22 8.32 7.50
CA GLU A 73 15.37 9.78 7.40
C GLU A 73 14.09 10.42 6.84
N ASP A 74 13.52 9.86 5.76
CA ASP A 74 12.23 10.31 5.19
C ASP A 74 11.11 10.15 6.21
N LEU A 75 11.09 9.01 6.92
CA LEU A 75 10.08 8.73 7.95
C LEU A 75 10.19 9.70 9.14
N GLY A 76 11.42 10.08 9.51
CA GLY A 76 11.66 11.09 10.55
C GLY A 76 11.20 12.48 10.11
N LEU A 77 11.45 12.83 8.86
CA LEU A 77 10.97 14.08 8.29
C LEU A 77 9.44 14.13 8.27
N TYR A 78 8.80 13.05 7.79
CA TYR A 78 7.35 12.90 7.82
C TYR A 78 6.79 13.07 9.24
N TYR A 79 7.37 12.38 10.23
CA TYR A 79 6.93 12.48 11.61
C TYR A 79 7.09 13.90 12.20
N LEU A 80 8.15 14.60 11.82
CA LEU A 80 8.36 15.98 12.23
C LEU A 80 7.32 16.92 11.62
N GLU A 81 7.00 16.74 10.33
CA GLU A 81 5.96 17.51 9.62
C GLU A 81 4.59 17.34 10.27
N GLU A 82 4.21 16.09 10.55
CA GLU A 82 2.93 15.76 11.16
C GLU A 82 2.79 16.27 12.61
N THR A 83 3.85 16.15 13.40
CA THR A 83 3.79 16.50 14.83
C THR A 83 4.05 17.97 15.10
N ASN A 84 5.00 18.58 14.41
CA ASN A 84 5.37 19.98 14.64
C ASN A 84 6.14 20.60 13.45
N ALA A 85 5.40 20.98 12.41
CA ALA A 85 5.98 21.60 11.21
C ALA A 85 6.86 22.84 11.48
N ARG A 86 6.70 23.50 12.65
CA ARG A 86 7.57 24.65 13.02
C ARG A 86 8.99 24.24 13.29
N LEU A 87 9.23 22.99 13.67
CA LEU A 87 10.57 22.46 13.91
C LEU A 87 11.31 22.11 12.62
N LEU A 88 10.66 22.14 11.45
CA LEU A 88 11.32 21.93 10.16
C LEU A 88 12.48 22.90 9.90
N ALA A 89 12.40 24.12 10.46
CA ALA A 89 13.50 25.08 10.39
C ALA A 89 14.77 24.60 11.14
N LEU A 90 14.64 23.63 12.03
CA LEU A 90 15.72 23.03 12.81
C LEU A 90 16.15 21.64 12.30
N ARG A 91 15.62 21.21 11.14
CA ARG A 91 15.85 19.86 10.61
C ARG A 91 17.32 19.48 10.54
N ASP A 92 18.20 20.42 10.20
CA ASP A 92 19.63 20.19 10.05
C ASP A 92 20.35 19.91 11.40
N TYR A 93 19.65 20.14 12.52
CA TYR A 93 20.13 19.89 13.89
C TYR A 93 19.45 18.69 14.55
N ILE A 94 18.55 18.01 13.84
CA ILE A 94 17.78 16.86 14.34
C ILE A 94 18.24 15.60 13.61
N ASP A 95 18.50 14.54 14.36
CA ASP A 95 18.77 13.22 13.80
C ASP A 95 17.46 12.60 13.27
N MET A 96 17.23 12.75 11.97
CA MET A 96 16.01 12.28 11.31
C MET A 96 15.92 10.75 11.28
N ASP A 97 17.04 10.04 11.12
CA ASP A 97 17.04 8.57 11.16
C ASP A 97 16.56 8.06 12.53
N GLN A 98 17.07 8.65 13.61
CA GLN A 98 16.65 8.28 14.96
C GLN A 98 15.17 8.63 15.20
N LEU A 99 14.71 9.75 14.65
CA LEU A 99 13.31 10.17 14.75
C LEU A 99 12.39 9.20 14.00
N GLY A 100 12.78 8.77 12.80
CA GLY A 100 12.05 7.77 12.01
C GLY A 100 11.96 6.41 12.71
N ARG A 101 13.07 5.96 13.31
CA ARG A 101 13.06 4.73 14.14
C ARG A 101 12.18 4.84 15.37
N ARG A 102 12.00 6.04 15.90
CA ARG A 102 11.06 6.28 16.99
C ARG A 102 9.62 6.20 16.50
N TYR A 103 9.33 6.73 15.31
CA TYR A 103 8.02 6.61 14.67
C TYR A 103 7.66 5.13 14.44
N GLU A 104 8.56 4.34 13.83
CA GLU A 104 8.35 2.91 13.58
C GLU A 104 8.01 2.13 14.87
N LYS A 105 8.63 2.47 16.01
CA LYS A 105 8.29 1.82 17.29
C LYS A 105 6.85 2.10 17.75
N GLN A 106 6.29 3.23 17.36
CA GLN A 106 4.92 3.61 17.70
C GLN A 106 3.92 3.16 16.62
N HIS A 107 4.37 3.10 15.39
CA HIS A 107 3.62 2.73 14.20
C HIS A 107 4.40 1.67 13.41
N PRO A 108 4.40 0.40 13.87
CA PRO A 108 5.12 -0.67 13.21
C PRO A 108 4.71 -0.83 11.75
N GLY A 109 5.68 -1.03 10.88
CA GLY A 109 5.42 -1.10 9.44
C GLY A 109 6.61 -1.66 8.67
N LEU A 110 6.58 -1.49 7.35
CA LEU A 110 7.57 -2.02 6.43
C LEU A 110 7.83 -1.02 5.29
N PHE A 111 9.10 -0.88 4.90
CA PHE A 111 9.45 -0.18 3.66
C PHE A 111 9.26 -1.11 2.46
N VAL A 112 8.36 -0.76 1.55
CA VAL A 112 8.05 -1.54 0.35
C VAL A 112 7.57 -0.62 -0.77
N GLY A 113 7.97 -0.88 -2.02
CA GLY A 113 7.50 -0.14 -3.18
C GLY A 113 7.75 1.37 -3.15
N GLY A 114 8.78 1.85 -2.44
CA GLY A 114 9.06 3.28 -2.29
C GLY A 114 8.16 3.99 -1.27
N CYS A 115 7.48 3.22 -0.43
CA CYS A 115 6.58 3.69 0.61
C CYS A 115 6.95 3.07 1.96
N TYR A 116 6.50 3.69 3.04
CA TYR A 116 6.41 3.04 4.35
C TYR A 116 4.95 2.64 4.57
N VAL A 117 4.71 1.35 4.81
CA VAL A 117 3.37 0.81 5.04
C VAL A 117 3.22 0.49 6.52
N VAL A 118 2.34 1.24 7.19
CA VAL A 118 2.01 1.01 8.60
C VAL A 118 1.09 -0.19 8.70
N TYR A 119 1.40 -1.10 9.60
CA TYR A 119 0.57 -2.27 9.85
C TYR A 119 -0.69 -1.89 10.63
N PRO A 120 -1.82 -2.57 10.38
CA PRO A 120 -3.00 -2.42 11.20
C PRO A 120 -2.71 -2.81 12.67
N GLU A 121 -3.45 -2.22 13.60
CA GLU A 121 -3.35 -2.55 15.04
C GLU A 121 -3.66 -4.02 15.31
N ARG A 122 -4.50 -4.61 14.49
CA ARG A 122 -4.85 -6.03 14.53
C ARG A 122 -3.65 -6.87 14.07
N GLU A 123 -3.22 -7.82 14.89
CA GLU A 123 -2.10 -8.71 14.53
C GLU A 123 -2.43 -9.68 13.39
N GLN A 124 -3.68 -10.11 13.29
CA GLN A 124 -4.16 -11.04 12.26
C GLN A 124 -5.18 -10.36 11.37
N PRO A 125 -5.16 -10.59 10.06
CA PRO A 125 -6.20 -10.12 9.16
C PRO A 125 -7.57 -10.67 9.58
N GLU A 126 -8.64 -10.02 9.15
CA GLU A 126 -9.98 -10.58 9.31
C GLU A 126 -10.07 -11.87 8.49
N VAL A 127 -10.34 -12.96 9.16
CA VAL A 127 -10.37 -14.28 8.50
C VAL A 127 -11.64 -14.39 7.67
N TYR A 128 -11.48 -14.52 6.36
CA TYR A 128 -12.55 -14.88 5.46
C TYR A 128 -13.14 -16.24 5.87
N ASP A 129 -14.45 -16.30 6.00
CA ASP A 129 -15.17 -17.48 6.53
C ASP A 129 -15.15 -18.72 5.61
N GLY A 130 -14.56 -18.58 4.44
CA GLY A 130 -14.52 -19.64 3.44
C GLY A 130 -15.86 -19.85 2.71
N VAL A 131 -16.86 -19.00 2.90
CA VAL A 131 -18.21 -19.15 2.32
C VAL A 131 -18.60 -17.97 1.45
N THR A 132 -18.58 -16.76 2.02
CA THR A 132 -19.04 -15.54 1.34
C THR A 132 -17.86 -14.71 0.90
N LEU A 133 -17.55 -14.72 -0.40
CA LEU A 133 -16.47 -13.88 -0.95
C LEU A 133 -16.77 -12.40 -0.70
N PRO A 134 -15.74 -11.61 -0.33
CA PRO A 134 -15.92 -10.18 -0.12
C PRO A 134 -16.49 -9.48 -1.36
N GLU A 135 -17.44 -8.59 -1.13
CA GLU A 135 -17.95 -7.77 -2.22
C GLU A 135 -16.88 -6.79 -2.70
N PRO A 136 -16.80 -6.52 -4.02
CA PRO A 136 -15.90 -5.51 -4.54
C PRO A 136 -16.23 -4.14 -3.96
N ASP A 137 -15.20 -3.34 -3.66
CA ASP A 137 -15.38 -1.94 -3.29
C ASP A 137 -15.91 -1.14 -4.49
N TYR A 138 -17.10 -0.58 -4.35
CA TYR A 138 -17.76 0.30 -5.32
C TYR A 138 -17.83 1.76 -4.82
N SER A 139 -17.02 2.14 -3.84
CA SER A 139 -16.99 3.53 -3.32
C SER A 139 -16.51 4.55 -4.34
N TRP A 140 -15.81 4.10 -5.40
CA TRP A 140 -15.31 4.93 -6.49
C TRP A 140 -16.40 5.30 -7.50
N SER A 141 -16.36 6.54 -7.99
CA SER A 141 -17.24 7.02 -9.07
C SER A 141 -16.66 6.77 -10.45
N LEU A 142 -15.34 6.69 -10.57
CA LEU A 142 -14.62 6.48 -11.81
C LEU A 142 -13.35 5.66 -11.56
N ARG A 143 -13.11 4.65 -12.38
CA ARG A 143 -11.83 3.93 -12.42
C ARG A 143 -11.17 4.13 -13.78
N LEU A 144 -9.89 4.45 -13.75
CA LEU A 144 -9.06 4.66 -14.93
C LEU A 144 -7.87 3.70 -14.88
N LYS A 145 -7.54 3.10 -16.02
CA LYS A 145 -6.29 2.38 -16.20
C LYS A 145 -5.29 3.30 -16.88
N LEU A 146 -4.26 3.69 -16.15
CA LEU A 146 -3.19 4.55 -16.65
C LEU A 146 -2.00 3.69 -17.03
N ALA A 147 -1.36 3.99 -18.15
CA ALA A 147 -0.17 3.28 -18.62
C ALA A 147 0.94 4.26 -19.00
N SER A 148 2.18 3.80 -18.92
CA SER A 148 3.35 4.51 -19.43
C SER A 148 4.18 3.60 -20.33
N SER A 149 5.19 4.15 -21.00
CA SER A 149 6.12 3.33 -21.78
C SER A 149 6.97 2.39 -20.91
N ALA A 150 7.16 2.72 -19.63
CA ALA A 150 7.87 1.88 -18.67
C ALA A 150 6.97 0.79 -18.07
N VAL A 151 5.66 1.04 -17.99
CA VAL A 151 4.65 0.14 -17.40
C VAL A 151 3.47 0.04 -18.37
N PRO A 152 3.60 -0.71 -19.46
CA PRO A 152 2.58 -0.80 -20.51
C PRO A 152 1.31 -1.53 -20.06
N GLU A 153 1.40 -2.44 -19.10
CA GLU A 153 0.26 -3.10 -18.45
C GLU A 153 -0.61 -2.12 -17.66
N GLY A 154 -0.02 -1.00 -17.24
CA GLY A 154 -0.70 0.07 -16.55
C GLY A 154 -1.06 -0.24 -15.10
N VAL A 155 -1.49 0.81 -14.40
CA VAL A 155 -2.01 0.73 -13.03
C VAL A 155 -3.41 1.30 -12.96
N TRP A 156 -4.23 0.77 -12.08
CA TRP A 156 -5.56 1.28 -11.85
C TRP A 156 -5.54 2.46 -10.88
N LEU A 157 -6.38 3.45 -11.18
CA LEU A 157 -6.67 4.62 -10.36
C LEU A 157 -8.16 4.68 -10.11
N ALA A 158 -8.58 4.73 -8.86
CA ALA A 158 -9.96 4.90 -8.44
C ALA A 158 -10.20 6.36 -7.99
N LEU A 159 -11.28 6.97 -8.45
CA LEU A 159 -11.65 8.36 -8.12
C LEU A 159 -13.08 8.41 -7.56
N PRO A 160 -13.40 9.34 -6.65
CA PRO A 160 -12.56 10.40 -6.13
C PRO A 160 -11.45 9.89 -5.20
N ASP A 161 -10.32 10.57 -5.23
CA ASP A 161 -9.24 10.36 -4.26
C ASP A 161 -9.45 11.34 -3.10
N TYR A 162 -10.06 10.87 -2.05
CA TYR A 162 -10.37 11.70 -0.87
C TYR A 162 -9.13 12.10 -0.08
N ASN A 163 -8.02 11.40 -0.27
CA ASN A 163 -6.78 11.68 0.44
C ASN A 163 -6.00 12.86 -0.16
N ASP A 164 -6.22 13.20 -1.43
CA ASP A 164 -5.57 14.34 -2.09
C ASP A 164 -6.09 15.71 -1.62
N VAL A 165 -7.26 15.75 -0.98
CA VAL A 165 -7.95 17.01 -0.64
C VAL A 165 -7.61 17.51 0.77
N THR A 166 -7.22 16.64 1.68
CA THR A 166 -7.09 16.96 3.11
C THR A 166 -5.72 16.65 3.72
N ASP A 167 -4.85 15.90 3.04
CA ASP A 167 -3.60 15.42 3.61
C ASP A 167 -2.39 15.81 2.75
N ALA A 168 -1.29 16.16 3.40
CA ALA A 168 0.01 16.33 2.74
C ALA A 168 0.60 15.01 2.20
N ARG A 169 -0.10 13.90 2.44
CA ARG A 169 0.30 12.55 2.00
C ARG A 169 0.01 12.35 0.53
N PRO A 170 0.88 11.61 -0.20
CA PRO A 170 0.60 11.23 -1.57
C PRO A 170 -0.68 10.39 -1.62
N GLY A 171 -1.69 10.92 -2.30
CA GLY A 171 -2.93 10.20 -2.56
C GLY A 171 -2.76 9.16 -3.69
N GLU A 172 -3.86 8.55 -4.06
CA GLU A 172 -3.93 7.53 -5.13
C GLU A 172 -3.31 7.99 -6.45
N ILE A 173 -3.53 9.25 -6.84
CA ILE A 173 -2.96 9.83 -8.07
C ILE A 173 -1.43 9.82 -8.02
N ARG A 174 -0.86 10.22 -6.89
CA ARG A 174 0.59 10.27 -6.72
C ARG A 174 1.19 8.87 -6.74
N LEU A 175 0.59 7.94 -6.00
CA LEU A 175 1.03 6.54 -5.97
C LEU A 175 0.95 5.89 -7.35
N ALA A 176 -0.11 6.18 -8.13
CA ALA A 176 -0.25 5.70 -9.50
C ALA A 176 0.83 6.27 -10.42
N LEU A 177 1.14 7.57 -10.31
CA LEU A 177 2.21 8.20 -11.09
C LEU A 177 3.60 7.65 -10.74
N ASP A 178 3.89 7.46 -9.46
CA ASP A 178 5.15 6.89 -9.00
C ASP A 178 5.29 5.42 -9.47
N ALA A 179 4.22 4.63 -9.40
CA ALA A 179 4.18 3.26 -9.94
C ALA A 179 4.39 3.20 -11.46
N LEU A 180 3.97 4.23 -12.20
CA LEU A 180 4.20 4.37 -13.65
C LEU A 180 5.59 4.90 -14.00
N GLY A 181 6.44 5.19 -13.00
CA GLY A 181 7.76 5.78 -13.21
C GLY A 181 7.72 7.24 -13.68
N VAL A 182 6.60 7.93 -13.48
CA VAL A 182 6.43 9.33 -13.87
C VAL A 182 6.96 10.23 -12.76
N GLN A 183 8.15 10.78 -12.97
CA GLN A 183 8.72 11.74 -12.02
C GLN A 183 7.92 13.06 -12.09
N THR A 184 7.21 13.40 -11.04
CA THR A 184 6.58 14.71 -10.90
C THR A 184 7.66 15.72 -10.52
N ILE A 185 7.92 16.69 -11.40
CA ILE A 185 8.83 17.80 -11.09
C ILE A 185 8.18 18.59 -9.95
N ARG A 186 8.75 18.52 -8.76
CA ARG A 186 8.39 19.43 -7.67
C ARG A 186 8.78 20.84 -8.13
N LYS A 187 7.79 21.71 -8.36
CA LYS A 187 8.01 23.15 -8.53
C LYS A 187 8.18 23.82 -7.18
#